data_845444a978f2ea97935d6120a103a4d0
#
_entry.id   845444a978f2ea97935d6120a103a4d0
#
_cell.length_a   1.000
_cell.length_b   1.000
_cell.length_c   1.000
_cell.angle_alpha   90.00
_cell.angle_beta   90.00
_cell.angle_gamma   90.00
#
_symmetry.space_group_name_H-M   'P 1'
#
loop_
_entity.id
_entity.type
_entity.pdbx_description
1 polymer ?
#
loop_
_entity_poly.entity_id
_entity_poly.type
_entity_poly.pdbx_seq_one_letter_code
_entity_poly.pdbx_strand_id
1 'polypeptide(L)'
;MNLEPQLFIGDASDAEARVYATLPRAGLADDAQLIGELIGPHCRYSKTLPARIRFVDRGPGPTLLAEAVVPDPCFWTPELPFMYSVELRLAGAVAAENEIAPAPPAMRRPFGIRRLGVHGTSIYLDAKRFVLRGVHLDAPKIEDLKAAREAASALYIEEPSEAFLQEASEEGVLLVVRLGEMGAQGKLAMELARLGRWPAVAIAVLNDEVPAGKEIRLSARSMLLAQRLNSGAATPPASIAPWAHVLWWEIGPTESAIVQPPHMPVVAYRPTAEPAAIAQRRRNCDHLQADLAPLGDFAGYFT
;
A
#
# COMPACT_ATOMS: atom_id res chain seq x y z
N MET A 1 -2.32 -15.52 21.79
CA MET A 1 -2.95 -14.70 20.73
C MET A 1 -2.03 -13.53 20.49
N ASN A 2 -1.39 -13.44 19.33
CA ASN A 2 -0.47 -12.33 19.07
C ASN A 2 -1.33 -11.11 18.66
N LEU A 3 -1.65 -10.25 19.61
CA LEU A 3 -2.47 -9.06 19.39
C LEU A 3 -1.58 -7.96 18.81
N GLU A 4 -1.52 -7.87 17.48
CA GLU A 4 -0.75 -6.83 16.81
C GLU A 4 -1.63 -5.62 16.51
N PRO A 5 -1.27 -4.42 17.00
CA PRO A 5 -1.99 -3.20 16.69
C PRO A 5 -2.00 -2.90 15.18
N GLN A 6 -3.14 -2.46 14.66
CA GLN A 6 -3.25 -1.97 13.29
C GLN A 6 -2.97 -0.46 13.27
N LEU A 7 -2.15 -0.03 12.30
CA LEU A 7 -1.87 1.38 12.05
C LEU A 7 -2.55 1.84 10.77
N PHE A 8 -3.10 3.05 10.79
CA PHE A 8 -3.63 3.68 9.60
C PHE A 8 -3.51 5.21 9.68
N ILE A 9 -3.54 5.85 8.52
CA ILE A 9 -3.53 7.29 8.37
C ILE A 9 -4.99 7.74 8.32
N GLY A 10 -5.34 8.73 9.12
CA GLY A 10 -6.59 9.46 9.01
C GLY A 10 -6.46 10.65 8.06
N ASP A 11 -6.96 11.81 8.50
CA ASP A 11 -6.80 13.05 7.74
C ASP A 11 -5.33 13.42 7.64
N ALA A 12 -4.91 13.84 6.43
CA ALA A 12 -3.55 14.25 6.17
C ALA A 12 -3.53 15.46 5.23
N SER A 13 -2.99 16.57 5.73
CA SER A 13 -2.75 17.82 5.02
C SER A 13 -1.27 18.19 5.07
N ASP A 14 -0.87 19.26 4.41
CA ASP A 14 0.50 19.75 4.49
C ASP A 14 0.86 20.27 5.90
N ALA A 15 -0.13 20.67 6.70
CA ALA A 15 0.10 21.18 8.04
C ALA A 15 0.12 20.07 9.12
N GLU A 16 -0.69 19.02 8.95
CA GLU A 16 -0.76 17.93 9.93
C GLU A 16 -1.19 16.60 9.29
N ALA A 17 -0.74 15.49 9.86
CA ALA A 17 -1.25 14.16 9.58
C ALA A 17 -1.63 13.45 10.89
N ARG A 18 -2.73 12.71 10.86
CA ARG A 18 -3.22 11.93 11.99
C ARG A 18 -2.92 10.45 11.76
N VAL A 19 -2.15 9.87 12.64
CA VAL A 19 -1.81 8.44 12.64
C VAL A 19 -2.54 7.78 13.78
N TYR A 20 -3.30 6.74 13.46
CA TYR A 20 -4.08 5.98 14.44
C TYR A 20 -3.48 4.60 14.64
N ALA A 21 -3.49 4.14 15.87
CA ALA A 21 -3.20 2.77 16.26
C ALA A 21 -4.43 2.17 16.91
N THR A 22 -4.87 0.99 16.47
CA THR A 22 -6.04 0.30 17.02
C THR A 22 -5.71 -1.12 17.41
N LEU A 23 -6.33 -1.58 18.49
CA LEU A 23 -6.25 -2.96 18.96
C LEU A 23 -7.62 -3.41 19.49
N PRO A 24 -8.16 -4.58 19.08
CA PRO A 24 -9.37 -5.11 19.68
C PRO A 24 -9.23 -5.23 21.20
N ARG A 25 -10.25 -4.77 21.95
CA ARG A 25 -10.23 -4.81 23.44
C ARG A 25 -10.53 -6.18 24.02
N ALA A 26 -11.01 -7.12 23.19
CA ALA A 26 -11.40 -8.47 23.65
C ALA A 26 -10.24 -9.18 24.36
N GLY A 27 -10.47 -9.58 25.63
CA GLY A 27 -9.48 -10.25 26.47
C GLY A 27 -8.45 -9.34 27.14
N LEU A 28 -8.63 -8.03 27.07
CA LEU A 28 -7.80 -7.03 27.78
C LEU A 28 -8.54 -6.49 29.02
N ALA A 29 -7.78 -5.97 29.98
CA ALA A 29 -8.35 -5.30 31.15
C ALA A 29 -9.09 -4.01 30.75
N ASP A 30 -10.05 -3.57 31.57
CA ASP A 30 -10.87 -2.38 31.27
C ASP A 30 -10.05 -1.09 31.24
N ASP A 31 -8.97 -1.03 32.02
CA ASP A 31 -8.02 0.09 32.10
C ASP A 31 -6.88 -0.01 31.09
N ALA A 32 -6.86 -1.04 30.24
CA ALA A 32 -5.84 -1.22 29.22
C ALA A 32 -5.81 -0.02 28.26
N GLN A 33 -4.61 0.50 28.01
CA GLN A 33 -4.34 1.62 27.12
C GLN A 33 -3.24 1.28 26.13
N LEU A 34 -3.36 1.79 24.90
CA LEU A 34 -2.33 1.69 23.87
C LEU A 34 -1.50 2.99 23.91
N ILE A 35 -0.24 2.88 24.34
CA ILE A 35 0.66 4.01 24.45
C ILE A 35 1.94 3.79 23.66
N GLY A 36 2.61 4.88 23.25
CA GLY A 36 3.85 4.78 22.51
C GLY A 36 4.26 6.05 21.80
N GLU A 37 5.16 5.90 20.84
CA GLU A 37 5.73 7.02 20.10
C GLU A 37 5.85 6.70 18.61
N LEU A 38 5.68 7.74 17.79
CA LEU A 38 6.06 7.79 16.40
C LEU A 38 7.36 8.60 16.31
N ILE A 39 8.43 8.01 15.78
CA ILE A 39 9.77 8.59 15.73
C ILE A 39 10.18 8.74 14.26
N GLY A 40 10.52 9.93 13.84
CA GLY A 40 10.92 10.21 12.46
C GLY A 40 10.70 11.67 12.09
N PRO A 41 10.82 12.02 10.79
CA PRO A 41 11.08 11.14 9.66
C PRO A 41 12.54 10.70 9.52
N HIS A 42 12.77 9.57 8.87
CA HIS A 42 14.07 9.10 8.39
C HIS A 42 14.01 8.88 6.88
N CYS A 43 15.09 9.18 6.18
CA CYS A 43 15.19 8.97 4.74
C CYS A 43 16.63 8.69 4.34
N ARG A 44 16.86 7.69 3.46
CA ARG A 44 18.21 7.39 2.93
C ARG A 44 18.74 8.50 2.03
N TYR A 45 17.84 9.28 1.41
CA TYR A 45 18.16 10.25 0.36
C TYR A 45 18.06 11.70 0.80
N SER A 46 17.72 11.94 2.08
CA SER A 46 17.60 13.29 2.63
C SER A 46 18.02 13.33 4.08
N LYS A 47 18.61 14.45 4.50
CA LYS A 47 18.85 14.73 5.91
C LYS A 47 17.57 15.20 6.56
N THR A 48 17.22 14.61 7.70
CA THR A 48 16.02 14.92 8.46
C THR A 48 16.36 15.22 9.91
N LEU A 49 15.47 15.94 10.58
CA LEU A 49 15.49 16.09 12.03
C LEU A 49 14.33 15.25 12.60
N PRO A 50 14.60 14.02 13.10
CA PRO A 50 13.57 13.18 13.65
C PRO A 50 12.94 13.80 14.91
N ALA A 51 11.60 13.83 14.94
CA ALA A 51 10.82 14.20 16.11
C ALA A 51 10.27 12.94 16.79
N ARG A 52 9.93 13.06 18.08
CA ARG A 52 9.19 12.06 18.85
C ARG A 52 7.80 12.56 19.12
N ILE A 53 6.80 11.86 18.60
CA ILE A 53 5.40 12.25 18.69
C ILE A 53 4.67 11.16 19.47
N ARG A 54 4.02 11.52 20.57
CA ARG A 54 3.36 10.54 21.42
C ARG A 54 2.01 10.13 20.85
N PHE A 55 1.69 8.85 20.98
CA PHE A 55 0.34 8.35 20.84
C PHE A 55 -0.44 8.67 22.10
N VAL A 56 -1.60 9.29 21.93
CA VAL A 56 -2.53 9.66 23.00
C VAL A 56 -3.75 8.74 22.90
N ASP A 57 -4.08 8.07 24.00
CA ASP A 57 -5.29 7.23 24.08
C ASP A 57 -6.54 8.10 23.88
N ARG A 58 -7.50 7.62 23.11
CA ARG A 58 -8.74 8.32 22.79
C ARG A 58 -9.92 7.91 23.66
N GLY A 59 -9.65 7.17 24.72
CA GLY A 59 -10.61 6.80 25.74
C GLY A 59 -11.34 5.49 25.48
N PRO A 60 -12.41 5.23 26.24
CA PRO A 60 -13.08 3.95 26.24
C PRO A 60 -13.85 3.69 24.93
N GLY A 61 -13.81 2.44 24.48
CA GLY A 61 -14.50 1.98 23.27
C GLY A 61 -14.35 0.48 23.07
N PRO A 62 -14.98 -0.09 22.03
CA PRO A 62 -14.88 -1.53 21.73
C PRO A 62 -13.49 -1.93 21.25
N THR A 63 -12.67 -0.97 20.85
CA THR A 63 -11.27 -1.10 20.50
C THR A 63 -10.45 -0.09 21.27
N LEU A 64 -9.22 -0.45 21.64
CA LEU A 64 -8.22 0.56 22.05
C LEU A 64 -7.90 1.39 20.82
N LEU A 65 -7.93 2.71 20.98
CA LEU A 65 -7.63 3.68 19.94
C LEU A 65 -6.64 4.71 20.48
N ALA A 66 -5.47 4.78 19.87
CA ALA A 66 -4.49 5.82 20.14
C ALA A 66 -4.21 6.64 18.89
N GLU A 67 -3.98 7.93 19.06
CA GLU A 67 -3.73 8.89 17.97
C GLU A 67 -2.41 9.63 18.21
N ALA A 68 -1.64 9.77 17.14
CA ALA A 68 -0.50 10.68 17.06
C ALA A 68 -0.77 11.75 15.99
N VAL A 69 -0.66 13.03 16.37
CA VAL A 69 -0.78 14.16 15.45
C VAL A 69 0.62 14.60 15.05
N VAL A 70 0.95 14.43 13.78
CA VAL A 70 2.25 14.76 13.20
C VAL A 70 2.17 16.15 12.57
N PRO A 71 2.80 17.17 13.16
CA PRO A 71 2.87 18.48 12.51
C PRO A 71 3.86 18.46 11.36
N ASP A 72 3.59 19.24 10.31
CA ASP A 72 4.45 19.36 9.10
C ASP A 72 4.96 18.01 8.61
N PRO A 73 4.05 17.05 8.27
CA PRO A 73 4.43 15.67 7.99
C PRO A 73 5.29 15.56 6.74
N CYS A 74 6.35 14.76 6.82
CA CYS A 74 7.11 14.36 5.64
C CYS A 74 6.43 13.13 5.02
N PHE A 75 5.79 13.33 3.85
CA PHE A 75 5.08 12.25 3.15
C PHE A 75 6.06 11.34 2.42
N TRP A 76 5.74 10.06 2.45
CA TRP A 76 6.45 9.06 1.66
C TRP A 76 6.12 9.21 0.18
N THR A 77 7.14 9.39 -0.64
CA THR A 77 7.08 9.37 -2.09
C THR A 77 8.25 8.54 -2.65
N PRO A 78 8.22 8.10 -3.92
CA PRO A 78 9.37 7.41 -4.53
C PRO A 78 10.66 8.24 -4.49
N GLU A 79 10.57 9.55 -4.67
CA GLU A 79 11.72 10.45 -4.66
C GLU A 79 12.30 10.61 -3.26
N LEU A 80 11.42 10.78 -2.27
CA LEU A 80 11.76 10.98 -0.87
C LEU A 80 10.98 9.98 0.01
N PRO A 81 11.49 8.75 0.17
CA PRO A 81 10.81 7.71 0.94
C PRO A 81 10.98 7.93 2.45
N PHE A 82 10.29 8.95 2.96
CA PHE A 82 10.31 9.24 4.39
C PHE A 82 9.61 8.15 5.20
N MET A 83 10.37 7.56 6.12
CA MET A 83 9.90 6.52 7.02
C MET A 83 9.89 7.03 8.47
N TYR A 84 8.95 6.53 9.24
CA TYR A 84 8.87 6.69 10.69
C TYR A 84 9.01 5.33 11.35
N SER A 85 9.44 5.31 12.62
CA SER A 85 9.39 4.13 13.46
C SER A 85 8.26 4.29 14.47
N VAL A 86 7.32 3.36 14.49
CA VAL A 86 6.25 3.32 15.50
C VAL A 86 6.66 2.35 16.59
N GLU A 87 6.66 2.82 17.83
CA GLU A 87 6.88 2.02 19.02
C GLU A 87 5.62 2.07 19.89
N LEU A 88 4.95 0.92 20.07
CA LEU A 88 3.71 0.81 20.84
C LEU A 88 3.84 -0.26 21.92
N ARG A 89 3.21 0.00 23.06
CA ARG A 89 3.06 -0.94 24.16
C ARG A 89 1.68 -0.85 24.78
N LEU A 90 1.24 -1.93 25.38
CA LEU A 90 0.02 -1.99 26.16
C LEU A 90 0.35 -1.63 27.62
N ALA A 91 -0.36 -0.65 28.18
CA ALA A 91 -0.28 -0.28 29.58
C ALA A 91 -1.60 -0.67 30.29
N GLY A 92 -1.57 -0.92 31.60
CA GLY A 92 -2.76 -1.34 32.38
C GLY A 92 -3.17 -2.82 32.20
N ALA A 93 -2.51 -3.58 31.35
CA ALA A 93 -3.00 -4.90 30.91
C ALA A 93 -2.71 -6.07 31.86
N VAL A 94 -2.09 -5.87 33.02
CA VAL A 94 -1.75 -6.95 33.94
C VAL A 94 -2.08 -6.56 35.39
N ALA A 95 -3.21 -7.02 35.87
CA ALA A 95 -3.45 -7.19 37.28
C ALA A 95 -3.56 -8.70 37.57
N ALA A 96 -2.47 -9.42 37.56
CA ALA A 96 -2.36 -10.64 38.35
C ALA A 96 -1.53 -10.27 39.58
N GLU A 97 -2.19 -10.20 40.72
CA GLU A 97 -1.56 -10.08 42.03
C GLU A 97 -0.58 -11.24 42.18
N ASN A 98 0.73 -10.99 42.11
CA ASN A 98 1.83 -11.82 42.54
C ASN A 98 2.90 -12.23 41.50
N GLU A 99 2.89 -11.75 40.28
CA GLU A 99 4.07 -11.95 39.42
C GLU A 99 4.54 -10.59 38.88
N ILE A 100 5.85 -10.34 39.01
CA ILE A 100 6.54 -9.30 38.22
C ILE A 100 6.51 -9.79 36.78
N ALA A 101 5.34 -9.65 36.13
CA ALA A 101 5.21 -10.01 34.73
C ALA A 101 6.12 -9.09 33.89
N PRO A 102 6.92 -9.63 32.98
CA PRO A 102 7.71 -8.82 32.09
C PRO A 102 6.78 -7.86 31.35
N ALA A 103 7.21 -6.60 31.21
CA ALA A 103 6.43 -5.61 30.48
C ALA A 103 5.98 -6.21 29.13
N PRO A 104 4.71 -6.04 28.72
CA PRO A 104 4.22 -6.60 27.47
C PRO A 104 5.12 -6.15 26.32
N PRO A 105 5.41 -7.00 25.35
CA PRO A 105 6.37 -6.73 24.29
C PRO A 105 6.00 -5.43 23.58
N ALA A 106 6.95 -4.50 23.52
CA ALA A 106 6.81 -3.31 22.72
C ALA A 106 6.81 -3.73 21.23
N MET A 107 5.74 -3.39 20.52
CA MET A 107 5.73 -3.50 19.07
C MET A 107 6.60 -2.37 18.50
N ARG A 108 7.56 -2.71 17.66
CA ARG A 108 8.32 -1.73 16.88
C ARG A 108 8.22 -2.09 15.40
N ARG A 109 7.82 -1.12 14.58
CA ARG A 109 7.76 -1.32 13.14
C ARG A 109 7.95 -0.03 12.33
N PRO A 110 8.47 -0.13 11.09
CA PRO A 110 8.49 1.00 10.16
C PRO A 110 7.07 1.38 9.73
N PHE A 111 6.90 2.66 9.43
CA PHE A 111 5.64 3.24 8.97
C PHE A 111 5.90 4.42 8.04
N GLY A 112 5.18 4.52 6.92
CA GLY A 112 5.26 5.66 6.01
C GLY A 112 3.93 6.40 5.96
N ILE A 113 3.96 7.72 6.10
CA ILE A 113 2.79 8.56 5.92
C ILE A 113 2.68 8.88 4.44
N ARG A 114 1.63 8.39 3.77
CA ARG A 114 1.47 8.53 2.31
C ARG A 114 0.06 9.00 1.97
N ARG A 115 -0.04 9.94 1.03
CA ARG A 115 -1.30 10.38 0.43
C ARG A 115 -1.44 9.74 -0.96
N LEU A 116 -2.11 8.61 -1.03
CA LEU A 116 -2.41 7.90 -2.27
C LEU A 116 -3.93 7.82 -2.44
N GLY A 117 -4.42 8.18 -3.62
CA GLY A 117 -5.86 8.15 -3.90
C GLY A 117 -6.17 8.18 -5.37
N VAL A 118 -7.47 8.15 -5.69
CA VAL A 118 -7.99 8.25 -7.06
C VAL A 118 -8.97 9.41 -7.15
N HIS A 119 -8.95 10.10 -8.28
CA HIS A 119 -9.95 11.11 -8.62
C HIS A 119 -10.23 11.04 -10.12
N GLY A 120 -11.50 10.78 -10.47
CA GLY A 120 -11.88 10.51 -11.86
C GLY A 120 -11.10 9.32 -12.43
N THR A 121 -10.46 9.53 -13.57
CA THR A 121 -9.65 8.52 -14.26
C THR A 121 -8.16 8.53 -13.88
N SER A 122 -7.79 9.25 -12.83
CA SER A 122 -6.38 9.46 -12.49
C SER A 122 -6.03 8.98 -11.08
N ILE A 123 -4.80 8.48 -10.93
CA ILE A 123 -4.18 8.20 -9.63
C ILE A 123 -3.44 9.45 -9.16
N TYR A 124 -3.50 9.72 -7.87
CA TYR A 124 -2.81 10.83 -7.21
C TYR A 124 -1.90 10.30 -6.11
N LEU A 125 -0.68 10.79 -6.10
CA LEU A 125 0.29 10.57 -5.03
C LEU A 125 0.75 11.94 -4.54
N ASP A 126 0.64 12.17 -3.23
CA ASP A 126 0.96 13.45 -2.60
C ASP A 126 0.29 14.65 -3.29
N ALA A 127 -1.03 14.54 -3.49
CA ALA A 127 -1.90 15.52 -4.16
C ALA A 127 -1.53 15.86 -5.62
N LYS A 128 -0.56 15.17 -6.21
CA LYS A 128 -0.17 15.33 -7.61
C LYS A 128 -0.67 14.16 -8.45
N ARG A 129 -1.14 14.45 -9.66
CA ARG A 129 -1.46 13.39 -10.62
C ARG A 129 -0.21 12.56 -10.88
N PHE A 130 -0.36 11.26 -10.76
CA PHE A 130 0.75 10.31 -10.89
C PHE A 130 0.41 9.24 -11.93
N VAL A 131 1.21 9.16 -12.99
CA VAL A 131 1.08 8.11 -14.00
C VAL A 131 2.04 6.98 -13.64
N LEU A 132 1.48 5.86 -13.19
CA LEU A 132 2.26 4.71 -12.73
C LEU A 132 2.93 4.01 -13.91
N ARG A 133 4.25 3.82 -13.86
CA ARG A 133 5.01 3.09 -14.88
C ARG A 133 5.86 2.04 -14.23
N GLY A 134 5.79 0.81 -14.74
CA GLY A 134 6.49 -0.28 -14.09
C GLY A 134 6.71 -1.51 -14.96
N VAL A 135 7.45 -2.43 -14.40
CA VAL A 135 7.81 -3.70 -15.03
C VAL A 135 7.36 -4.87 -14.18
N HIS A 136 6.96 -5.95 -14.82
CA HIS A 136 6.63 -7.20 -14.15
C HIS A 136 7.90 -8.00 -13.88
N LEU A 137 8.06 -8.55 -12.68
CA LEU A 137 9.14 -9.46 -12.31
C LEU A 137 8.54 -10.71 -11.65
N ASP A 138 8.82 -11.89 -12.24
CA ASP A 138 8.34 -13.18 -11.71
C ASP A 138 9.04 -13.57 -10.40
N ALA A 139 10.34 -13.25 -10.28
CA ALA A 139 11.16 -13.58 -9.12
C ALA A 139 12.02 -12.39 -8.71
N PRO A 140 11.43 -11.35 -8.09
CA PRO A 140 12.14 -10.13 -7.74
C PRO A 140 13.19 -10.39 -6.67
N LYS A 141 14.35 -9.74 -6.82
CA LYS A 141 15.45 -9.76 -5.85
C LYS A 141 15.63 -8.37 -5.24
N ILE A 142 16.23 -8.30 -4.07
CA ILE A 142 16.51 -7.02 -3.38
C ILE A 142 17.38 -6.11 -4.26
N GLU A 143 18.32 -6.68 -5.03
CA GLU A 143 19.19 -5.94 -5.95
C GLU A 143 18.41 -5.23 -7.08
N ASP A 144 17.23 -5.76 -7.46
CA ASP A 144 16.39 -5.18 -8.50
C ASP A 144 15.78 -3.84 -8.05
N LEU A 145 15.63 -3.62 -6.74
CA LEU A 145 15.06 -2.39 -6.19
C LEU A 145 15.89 -1.16 -6.55
N LYS A 146 17.22 -1.27 -6.48
CA LYS A 146 18.11 -0.17 -6.88
C LYS A 146 17.95 0.16 -8.36
N ALA A 147 17.94 -0.85 -9.23
CA ALA A 147 17.75 -0.67 -10.66
C ALA A 147 16.35 -0.09 -10.98
N ALA A 148 15.31 -0.52 -10.25
CA ALA A 148 13.96 0.01 -10.40
C ALA A 148 13.90 1.49 -9.99
N ARG A 149 14.53 1.88 -8.87
CA ARG A 149 14.63 3.27 -8.45
C ARG A 149 15.35 4.13 -9.49
N GLU A 150 16.54 3.70 -9.94
CA GLU A 150 17.34 4.43 -10.95
C GLU A 150 16.56 4.62 -12.27
N ALA A 151 15.72 3.64 -12.62
CA ALA A 151 14.85 3.71 -13.81
C ALA A 151 13.53 4.46 -13.56
N ALA A 152 13.26 4.96 -12.35
CA ALA A 152 11.95 5.48 -11.93
C ALA A 152 10.81 4.53 -12.30
N SER A 153 10.99 3.23 -12.00
CA SER A 153 10.07 2.14 -12.32
C SER A 153 9.39 1.60 -11.08
N ALA A 154 8.08 1.45 -11.12
CA ALA A 154 7.38 0.57 -10.20
C ALA A 154 7.64 -0.90 -10.57
N LEU A 155 7.41 -1.81 -9.62
CA LEU A 155 7.50 -3.25 -9.85
C LEU A 155 6.12 -3.91 -9.69
N TYR A 156 5.74 -4.72 -10.67
CA TYR A 156 4.58 -5.62 -10.58
C TYR A 156 5.09 -7.02 -10.24
N ILE A 157 4.68 -7.55 -9.09
CA ILE A 157 5.25 -8.75 -8.48
C ILE A 157 4.18 -9.59 -7.79
N GLU A 158 4.52 -10.84 -7.50
CA GLU A 158 3.70 -11.76 -6.70
C GLU A 158 4.43 -12.12 -5.40
N GLU A 159 3.68 -12.33 -4.33
CA GLU A 159 4.15 -12.89 -3.03
C GLU A 159 5.45 -12.28 -2.47
N PRO A 160 5.58 -10.95 -2.34
CA PRO A 160 6.79 -10.35 -1.80
C PRO A 160 7.03 -10.74 -0.34
N SER A 161 8.30 -11.02 0.01
CA SER A 161 8.71 -11.24 1.40
C SER A 161 8.67 -9.94 2.22
N GLU A 162 8.60 -10.04 3.55
CA GLU A 162 8.64 -8.87 4.43
C GLU A 162 9.94 -8.06 4.23
N ALA A 163 11.08 -8.74 4.06
CA ALA A 163 12.36 -8.08 3.80
C ALA A 163 12.34 -7.27 2.49
N PHE A 164 11.72 -7.82 1.44
CA PHE A 164 11.57 -7.13 0.17
C PHE A 164 10.66 -5.90 0.28
N LEU A 165 9.54 -6.03 1.00
CA LEU A 165 8.59 -4.94 1.26
C LEU A 165 9.23 -3.79 2.06
N GLN A 166 10.02 -4.14 3.07
CA GLN A 166 10.76 -3.17 3.86
C GLN A 166 11.78 -2.43 2.98
N GLU A 167 12.63 -3.16 2.27
CA GLU A 167 13.67 -2.55 1.44
C GLU A 167 13.06 -1.69 0.33
N ALA A 168 11.98 -2.14 -0.32
CA ALA A 168 11.26 -1.34 -1.32
C ALA A 168 10.72 -0.03 -0.72
N SER A 169 10.23 -0.08 0.53
CA SER A 169 9.72 1.10 1.24
C SER A 169 10.84 2.10 1.58
N GLU A 170 12.00 1.61 1.98
CA GLU A 170 13.17 2.45 2.30
C GLU A 170 13.89 2.95 1.04
N GLU A 171 13.85 2.18 -0.05
CA GLU A 171 14.44 2.54 -1.35
C GLU A 171 13.54 3.49 -2.15
N GLY A 172 12.23 3.55 -1.86
CA GLY A 172 11.26 4.38 -2.59
C GLY A 172 10.78 3.75 -3.89
N VAL A 173 10.67 2.43 -3.95
CA VAL A 173 10.15 1.73 -5.12
C VAL A 173 8.69 1.38 -4.90
N LEU A 174 7.80 1.88 -5.76
CA LEU A 174 6.40 1.52 -5.73
C LEU A 174 6.18 0.08 -6.19
N LEU A 175 5.33 -0.62 -5.46
CA LEU A 175 4.96 -2.00 -5.73
C LEU A 175 3.49 -2.09 -6.12
N VAL A 176 3.23 -2.86 -7.16
CA VAL A 176 1.92 -3.41 -7.51
C VAL A 176 1.99 -4.90 -7.21
N VAL A 177 1.16 -5.39 -6.30
CA VAL A 177 1.22 -6.78 -5.86
C VAL A 177 0.03 -7.53 -6.39
N ARG A 178 0.28 -8.58 -7.20
CA ARG A 178 -0.75 -9.51 -7.62
C ARG A 178 -1.02 -10.51 -6.50
N LEU A 179 -2.27 -10.63 -6.14
CA LEU A 179 -2.73 -11.66 -5.23
C LEU A 179 -3.34 -12.81 -6.03
N GLY A 180 -2.76 -13.99 -5.85
CA GLY A 180 -3.26 -15.21 -6.45
C GLY A 180 -4.63 -15.63 -5.90
N GLU A 181 -5.13 -16.80 -6.29
CA GLU A 181 -6.37 -17.37 -5.79
C GLU A 181 -6.26 -17.65 -4.28
N MET A 182 -6.84 -16.76 -3.49
CA MET A 182 -6.95 -16.94 -2.05
C MET A 182 -8.31 -17.54 -1.71
N GLY A 183 -8.40 -18.85 -1.61
CA GLY A 183 -9.65 -19.60 -1.46
C GLY A 183 -10.48 -19.33 -0.20
N ALA A 184 -10.08 -18.42 0.70
CA ALA A 184 -10.85 -18.03 1.88
C ALA A 184 -10.74 -16.51 2.11
N GLN A 185 -11.86 -15.83 2.28
CA GLN A 185 -11.95 -14.38 2.55
C GLN A 185 -11.05 -13.91 3.69
N GLY A 186 -10.91 -14.72 4.75
CA GLY A 186 -10.04 -14.40 5.89
C GLY A 186 -8.56 -14.31 5.52
N LYS A 187 -8.07 -15.16 4.63
CA LYS A 187 -6.68 -15.11 4.14
C LYS A 187 -6.41 -13.87 3.32
N LEU A 188 -7.35 -13.47 2.46
CA LEU A 188 -7.24 -12.26 1.67
C LEU A 188 -7.18 -11.01 2.55
N ALA A 189 -8.06 -10.88 3.54
CA ALA A 189 -8.06 -9.75 4.47
C ALA A 189 -6.76 -9.66 5.27
N MET A 190 -6.22 -10.78 5.72
CA MET A 190 -4.92 -10.85 6.41
C MET A 190 -3.77 -10.42 5.50
N GLU A 191 -3.77 -10.88 4.25
CA GLU A 191 -2.74 -10.51 3.29
C GLU A 191 -2.80 -9.02 2.90
N LEU A 192 -3.99 -8.48 2.66
CA LEU A 192 -4.18 -7.05 2.44
C LEU A 192 -3.73 -6.22 3.65
N ALA A 193 -4.03 -6.67 4.87
CA ALA A 193 -3.55 -6.00 6.08
C ALA A 193 -2.02 -6.08 6.21
N ARG A 194 -1.40 -7.20 5.83
CA ARG A 194 0.05 -7.38 5.78
C ARG A 194 0.71 -6.41 4.79
N LEU A 195 0.21 -6.39 3.55
CA LEU A 195 0.71 -5.52 2.50
C LEU A 195 0.50 -4.04 2.81
N GLY A 196 -0.65 -3.70 3.39
CA GLY A 196 -1.02 -2.33 3.75
C GLY A 196 -0.15 -1.68 4.82
N ARG A 197 0.72 -2.44 5.48
CA ARG A 197 1.72 -1.92 6.43
C ARG A 197 2.85 -1.16 5.73
N TRP A 198 3.08 -1.44 4.44
CA TRP A 198 4.23 -0.98 3.70
C TRP A 198 3.87 0.14 2.75
N PRO A 199 4.44 1.34 2.90
CA PRO A 199 4.11 2.47 2.02
C PRO A 199 4.53 2.25 0.57
N ALA A 200 5.46 1.34 0.29
CA ALA A 200 5.81 0.95 -1.07
C ALA A 200 4.65 0.32 -1.84
N VAL A 201 3.76 -0.43 -1.16
CA VAL A 201 2.64 -1.13 -1.84
C VAL A 201 1.56 -0.13 -2.23
N ALA A 202 1.53 0.25 -3.51
CA ALA A 202 0.57 1.19 -4.05
C ALA A 202 -0.76 0.53 -4.42
N ILE A 203 -0.71 -0.63 -5.06
CA ILE A 203 -1.88 -1.33 -5.61
C ILE A 203 -1.78 -2.81 -5.28
N ALA A 204 -2.90 -3.40 -4.82
CA ALA A 204 -3.10 -4.84 -4.81
C ALA A 204 -4.05 -5.22 -5.95
N VAL A 205 -3.61 -6.11 -6.85
CA VAL A 205 -4.38 -6.59 -8.00
C VAL A 205 -5.08 -7.89 -7.62
N LEU A 206 -6.40 -7.89 -7.71
CA LEU A 206 -7.28 -9.01 -7.35
C LEU A 206 -7.98 -9.54 -8.59
N ASN A 207 -8.27 -10.84 -8.61
CA ASN A 207 -9.09 -11.47 -9.64
C ASN A 207 -10.58 -11.10 -9.48
N ASP A 208 -11.37 -11.26 -10.53
CA ASP A 208 -12.81 -10.89 -10.59
C ASP A 208 -13.69 -11.67 -9.59
N GLU A 209 -13.24 -12.84 -9.14
CA GLU A 209 -14.03 -13.77 -8.30
C GLU A 209 -14.06 -13.40 -6.82
N VAL A 210 -13.43 -12.29 -6.43
CA VAL A 210 -13.38 -11.86 -5.03
C VAL A 210 -14.75 -11.32 -4.60
N PRO A 211 -15.41 -11.94 -3.59
CA PRO A 211 -16.71 -11.49 -3.13
C PRO A 211 -16.68 -10.04 -2.62
N ALA A 212 -17.72 -9.28 -2.96
CA ALA A 212 -17.88 -7.89 -2.57
C ALA A 212 -18.14 -7.76 -1.05
N GLY A 213 -17.07 -7.68 -0.25
CA GLY A 213 -17.17 -7.45 1.20
C GLY A 213 -16.60 -6.09 1.61
N LYS A 214 -17.28 -5.36 2.50
CA LYS A 214 -16.73 -4.11 3.11
C LYS A 214 -15.41 -4.35 3.82
N GLU A 215 -15.18 -5.56 4.33
CA GLU A 215 -13.97 -5.98 5.04
C GLU A 215 -12.71 -5.84 4.19
N ILE A 216 -12.80 -6.09 2.87
CA ILE A 216 -11.68 -5.98 1.94
C ILE A 216 -11.18 -4.54 1.87
N ARG A 217 -12.08 -3.56 1.73
CA ARG A 217 -11.69 -2.13 1.74
C ARG A 217 -11.10 -1.69 3.07
N LEU A 218 -11.63 -2.20 4.18
CA LEU A 218 -11.12 -1.87 5.51
C LEU A 218 -9.70 -2.43 5.74
N SER A 219 -9.38 -3.59 5.17
CA SER A 219 -8.05 -4.18 5.26
C SER A 219 -7.03 -3.50 4.34
N ALA A 220 -7.49 -2.80 3.30
CA ALA A 220 -6.64 -2.16 2.28
C ALA A 220 -6.61 -0.61 2.37
N ARG A 221 -6.83 -0.04 3.57
CA ARG A 221 -6.97 1.43 3.75
C ARG A 221 -5.80 2.27 3.25
N SER A 222 -4.61 1.71 3.20
CA SER A 222 -3.37 2.41 2.82
C SER A 222 -2.95 2.19 1.37
N MET A 223 -3.69 1.37 0.59
CA MET A 223 -3.37 1.06 -0.80
C MET A 223 -4.63 1.07 -1.67
N LEU A 224 -4.47 1.10 -2.97
CA LEU A 224 -5.55 0.95 -3.94
C LEU A 224 -5.79 -0.53 -4.23
N LEU A 225 -7.04 -0.88 -4.49
CA LEU A 225 -7.42 -2.20 -4.98
C LEU A 225 -7.71 -2.13 -6.47
N ALA A 226 -7.09 -2.99 -7.26
CA ALA A 226 -7.34 -3.11 -8.68
C ALA A 226 -8.08 -4.41 -9.01
N GLN A 227 -9.15 -4.30 -9.79
CA GLN A 227 -9.82 -5.44 -10.40
C GLN A 227 -9.08 -5.80 -11.68
N ARG A 228 -8.64 -7.06 -11.79
CA ARG A 228 -7.96 -7.55 -12.99
C ARG A 228 -8.97 -7.85 -14.08
N LEU A 229 -8.68 -7.35 -15.27
CA LEU A 229 -9.37 -7.69 -16.51
C LEU A 229 -8.45 -8.54 -17.37
N ASN A 230 -8.88 -9.75 -17.68
CA ASN A 230 -8.12 -10.66 -18.52
C ASN A 230 -8.20 -10.23 -20.00
N SER A 231 -7.17 -10.60 -20.78
CA SER A 231 -7.13 -10.45 -22.22
C SER A 231 -8.36 -11.11 -22.90
N GLY A 232 -8.94 -10.43 -23.88
CA GLY A 232 -10.15 -10.87 -24.58
C GLY A 232 -11.44 -10.13 -24.17
N ALA A 233 -11.41 -9.32 -23.11
CA ALA A 233 -12.52 -8.46 -22.75
C ALA A 233 -12.47 -7.15 -23.56
N ALA A 234 -12.91 -7.18 -24.81
CA ALA A 234 -13.03 -5.99 -25.65
C ALA A 234 -14.02 -4.93 -25.09
N THR A 235 -14.76 -5.27 -24.09
CA THR A 235 -15.73 -4.42 -23.38
C THR A 235 -15.35 -4.32 -21.89
N PRO A 236 -15.63 -3.19 -21.24
CA PRO A 236 -15.56 -3.10 -19.78
C PRO A 236 -16.32 -4.28 -19.16
N PRO A 237 -15.88 -4.81 -18.01
CA PRO A 237 -16.59 -5.89 -17.36
C PRO A 237 -18.06 -5.48 -17.17
N ALA A 238 -18.97 -6.43 -17.32
CA ALA A 238 -20.40 -6.22 -17.13
C ALA A 238 -20.72 -5.63 -15.74
N SER A 239 -19.82 -5.83 -14.77
CA SER A 239 -19.88 -5.21 -13.46
C SER A 239 -18.47 -4.91 -12.94
N ILE A 240 -18.25 -3.65 -12.51
CA ILE A 240 -17.06 -3.29 -11.75
C ILE A 240 -17.32 -3.64 -10.28
N ALA A 241 -16.37 -4.35 -9.66
CA ALA A 241 -16.50 -4.76 -8.27
C ALA A 241 -16.57 -3.52 -7.35
N PRO A 242 -17.50 -3.48 -6.37
CA PRO A 242 -17.67 -2.32 -5.49
C PRO A 242 -16.44 -1.97 -4.64
N TRP A 243 -15.51 -2.91 -4.46
CA TRP A 243 -14.26 -2.70 -3.77
C TRP A 243 -13.16 -2.11 -4.65
N ALA A 244 -13.26 -2.19 -6.00
CA ALA A 244 -12.23 -1.73 -6.92
C ALA A 244 -12.10 -0.19 -6.89
N HIS A 245 -10.85 0.27 -6.89
CA HIS A 245 -10.47 1.67 -7.06
C HIS A 245 -9.87 1.91 -8.45
N VAL A 246 -9.33 0.84 -9.08
CA VAL A 246 -8.58 0.87 -10.33
C VAL A 246 -8.96 -0.37 -11.14
N LEU A 247 -8.94 -0.29 -12.46
CA LEU A 247 -8.95 -1.45 -13.34
C LEU A 247 -7.53 -1.77 -13.80
N TRP A 248 -7.14 -3.02 -13.66
CA TRP A 248 -5.89 -3.58 -14.18
C TRP A 248 -6.18 -4.34 -15.46
N TRP A 249 -5.88 -3.73 -16.60
CA TRP A 249 -6.17 -4.31 -17.89
C TRP A 249 -4.95 -5.01 -18.47
N GLU A 250 -5.04 -6.32 -18.61
CA GLU A 250 -4.03 -7.15 -19.28
C GLU A 250 -4.33 -7.20 -20.77
N ILE A 251 -3.45 -6.59 -21.58
CA ILE A 251 -3.63 -6.42 -23.01
C ILE A 251 -3.02 -7.59 -23.74
N GLY A 252 -3.82 -8.32 -24.52
CA GLY A 252 -3.34 -9.32 -25.47
C GLY A 252 -2.62 -8.70 -26.68
N PRO A 253 -1.83 -9.50 -27.42
CA PRO A 253 -1.02 -9.00 -28.53
C PRO A 253 -1.84 -8.43 -29.71
N THR A 254 -3.11 -8.79 -29.82
CA THR A 254 -4.03 -8.39 -30.92
C THR A 254 -5.13 -7.42 -30.46
N GLU A 255 -5.18 -7.06 -29.19
CA GLU A 255 -6.25 -6.21 -28.67
C GLU A 255 -5.97 -4.73 -28.90
N SER A 256 -6.89 -4.07 -29.61
CA SER A 256 -6.76 -2.66 -29.98
C SER A 256 -7.86 -1.76 -29.46
N ALA A 257 -8.82 -2.27 -28.69
CA ALA A 257 -9.95 -1.45 -28.23
C ALA A 257 -10.40 -1.81 -26.82
N ILE A 258 -10.23 -0.87 -25.89
CA ILE A 258 -10.96 -0.83 -24.65
C ILE A 258 -11.74 0.48 -24.57
N VAL A 259 -12.98 0.41 -24.11
CA VAL A 259 -13.73 1.60 -23.73
C VAL A 259 -13.41 1.89 -22.27
N GLN A 260 -12.69 2.97 -21.99
CA GLN A 260 -12.40 3.36 -20.61
C GLN A 260 -13.68 3.73 -19.87
N PRO A 261 -13.89 3.22 -18.65
CA PRO A 261 -14.97 3.70 -17.81
C PRO A 261 -14.76 5.20 -17.50
N PRO A 262 -15.79 6.04 -17.61
CA PRO A 262 -15.63 7.50 -17.50
C PRO A 262 -15.20 8.01 -16.13
N HIS A 263 -15.21 7.17 -15.09
CA HIS A 263 -14.98 7.59 -13.70
C HIS A 263 -14.01 6.70 -12.92
N MET A 264 -13.22 5.86 -13.61
CA MET A 264 -12.27 4.95 -12.95
C MET A 264 -10.94 4.94 -13.68
N PRO A 265 -9.81 4.99 -12.92
CA PRO A 265 -8.49 4.85 -13.51
C PRO A 265 -8.30 3.44 -14.07
N VAL A 266 -7.65 3.37 -15.23
CA VAL A 266 -7.23 2.12 -15.86
C VAL A 266 -5.72 2.07 -15.94
N VAL A 267 -5.12 0.99 -15.47
CA VAL A 267 -3.70 0.67 -15.65
C VAL A 267 -3.58 -0.41 -16.72
N ALA A 268 -2.82 -0.12 -17.76
CA ALA A 268 -2.58 -1.02 -18.89
C ALA A 268 -1.33 -1.89 -18.61
N TYR A 269 -1.45 -3.20 -18.76
CA TYR A 269 -0.34 -4.13 -18.64
C TYR A 269 -0.24 -4.98 -19.91
N ARG A 270 0.94 -4.96 -20.56
CA ARG A 270 1.26 -5.82 -21.69
C ARG A 270 2.44 -6.72 -21.32
N PRO A 271 2.22 -8.01 -21.06
CA PRO A 271 3.30 -8.92 -20.72
C PRO A 271 4.33 -9.01 -21.86
N THR A 272 5.62 -8.97 -21.51
CA THR A 272 6.74 -9.11 -22.46
C THR A 272 7.52 -10.36 -22.12
N ALA A 273 7.72 -11.23 -23.11
CA ALA A 273 8.46 -12.49 -22.94
C ALA A 273 9.99 -12.31 -22.98
N GLU A 274 10.50 -11.16 -23.40
CA GLU A 274 11.93 -10.94 -23.56
C GLU A 274 12.62 -10.60 -22.24
N PRO A 275 13.68 -11.33 -21.87
CA PRO A 275 14.51 -10.96 -20.73
C PRO A 275 15.30 -9.69 -21.06
N ALA A 276 14.92 -8.57 -20.45
CA ALA A 276 15.60 -7.30 -20.62
C ALA A 276 15.79 -6.62 -19.26
N ALA A 277 16.82 -5.77 -19.16
CA ALA A 277 17.07 -4.98 -17.96
C ALA A 277 15.86 -4.09 -17.63
N ILE A 278 15.63 -3.83 -16.34
CA ILE A 278 14.51 -3.01 -15.83
C ILE A 278 14.42 -1.67 -16.56
N ALA A 279 15.56 -1.00 -16.77
CA ALA A 279 15.60 0.29 -17.46
C ALA A 279 15.13 0.21 -18.93
N GLN A 280 15.40 -0.89 -19.62
CA GLN A 280 14.90 -1.10 -20.98
C GLN A 280 13.39 -1.37 -20.98
N ARG A 281 12.93 -2.26 -20.12
CA ARG A 281 11.50 -2.57 -19.98
C ARG A 281 10.71 -1.34 -19.54
N ARG A 282 11.28 -0.50 -18.66
CA ARG A 282 10.67 0.77 -18.27
C ARG A 282 10.48 1.71 -19.49
N ARG A 283 11.44 1.76 -20.41
CA ARG A 283 11.27 2.52 -21.69
C ARG A 283 10.16 1.93 -22.56
N ASN A 284 9.96 0.61 -22.53
CA ASN A 284 8.85 -0.01 -23.26
C ASN A 284 7.47 0.46 -22.76
N CYS A 285 7.35 0.91 -21.50
CA CYS A 285 6.12 1.55 -21.01
C CYS A 285 5.80 2.86 -21.77
N ASP A 286 6.81 3.60 -22.21
CA ASP A 286 6.60 4.84 -22.98
C ASP A 286 6.12 4.51 -24.40
N HIS A 287 6.60 3.41 -25.00
CA HIS A 287 6.06 2.89 -26.26
C HIS A 287 4.63 2.41 -26.10
N LEU A 288 4.33 1.64 -25.03
CA LEU A 288 2.98 1.20 -24.72
C LEU A 288 2.03 2.41 -24.55
N GLN A 289 2.49 3.47 -23.89
CA GLN A 289 1.71 4.71 -23.76
C GLN A 289 1.42 5.33 -25.13
N ALA A 290 2.41 5.41 -26.01
CA ALA A 290 2.24 5.94 -27.36
C ALA A 290 1.25 5.09 -28.19
N ASP A 291 1.35 3.77 -28.12
CA ASP A 291 0.43 2.85 -28.79
C ASP A 291 -1.02 3.02 -28.33
N LEU A 292 -1.21 3.25 -27.03
CA LEU A 292 -2.55 3.37 -26.42
C LEU A 292 -3.11 4.79 -26.41
N ALA A 293 -2.31 5.80 -26.76
CA ALA A 293 -2.75 7.21 -26.76
C ALA A 293 -4.04 7.48 -27.56
N PRO A 294 -4.30 6.83 -28.71
CA PRO A 294 -5.56 7.00 -29.44
C PRO A 294 -6.80 6.48 -28.68
N LEU A 295 -6.61 5.57 -27.71
CA LEU A 295 -7.70 4.98 -26.93
C LEU A 295 -8.05 5.79 -25.68
N GLY A 296 -7.18 6.72 -25.27
CA GLY A 296 -7.39 7.58 -24.13
C GLY A 296 -6.17 7.70 -23.21
N ASP A 297 -6.40 8.30 -22.04
CA ASP A 297 -5.36 8.59 -21.05
C ASP A 297 -5.44 7.60 -19.88
N PHE A 298 -4.50 6.71 -19.81
CA PHE A 298 -4.44 5.67 -18.78
C PHE A 298 -3.73 6.18 -17.51
N ALA A 299 -4.10 5.61 -16.37
CA ALA A 299 -3.48 5.94 -15.07
C ALA A 299 -2.12 5.25 -14.86
N GLY A 300 -1.77 4.29 -15.71
CA GLY A 300 -0.48 3.63 -15.67
C GLY A 300 -0.23 2.66 -16.81
N TYR A 301 1.04 2.28 -16.98
CA TYR A 301 1.54 1.41 -18.04
C TYR A 301 2.57 0.44 -17.48
N PHE A 302 2.41 -0.86 -17.78
CA PHE A 302 3.30 -1.92 -17.33
C PHE A 302 3.69 -2.86 -18.48
N THR A 303 4.92 -3.38 -18.41
CA THR A 303 5.45 -4.33 -19.39
C THR A 303 6.17 -5.50 -18.74
#